data_7ee66af70df5a91a5b6e812a51b683ca
#
_entry.id   7ee66af70df5a91a5b6e812a51b683ca
#
_cell.length_a   1.000
_cell.length_b   1.000
_cell.length_c   1.000
_cell.angle_alpha   90.00
_cell.angle_beta   90.00
_cell.angle_gamma   90.00
#
_symmetry.space_group_name_H-M   'P 1'
#
loop_
_entity.id
_entity.type
_entity.pdbx_description
1 polymer ?
#
loop_
_entity_poly.entity_id
_entity_poly.type
_entity_poly.pdbx_seq_one_letter_code
_entity_poly.pdbx_strand_id
1 'polypeptide(L)'
;CCFPKEKNWCQSILSVLSCLADLENRKTEFYAYEVLCLLSALWLEVCRNIQLPSRNTDTIIGSRMQKFLQYISEHYGEDISLDRLAGSANVSKSECLRCFKTSMQTTPYKYLTEYRLSKATELLKNSDEPIGNIADSVGFRQISHFGKCFKEKTGLSPRDYRKKVTLAEPNRPLQVQKQSR
;
A
#
# COMPACT_ATOMS: atom_id res chain seq x y z
N CYS A 1 4.35 -19.18 -1.43
CA CYS A 1 3.03 -19.81 -1.50
C CYS A 1 3.13 -21.03 -2.39
N CYS A 2 3.10 -22.25 -1.81
CA CYS A 2 3.02 -23.48 -2.58
C CYS A 2 1.54 -23.74 -2.92
N PHE A 3 1.19 -23.67 -4.19
CA PHE A 3 -0.10 -24.16 -4.66
C PHE A 3 -0.11 -25.71 -4.63
N PRO A 4 -1.10 -26.35 -4.03
CA PRO A 4 -1.18 -27.80 -4.06
C PRO A 4 -1.37 -28.28 -5.51
N LYS A 5 -0.50 -29.19 -5.95
CA LYS A 5 -0.42 -29.71 -7.34
C LYS A 5 -1.63 -30.52 -7.84
N GLU A 6 -2.67 -30.69 -7.04
CA GLU A 6 -3.72 -31.68 -7.34
C GLU A 6 -5.12 -31.08 -7.58
N LYS A 7 -5.25 -29.79 -7.85
CA LYS A 7 -6.57 -29.22 -8.18
C LYS A 7 -6.68 -28.98 -9.70
N ASN A 8 -7.74 -29.54 -10.29
CA ASN A 8 -8.10 -29.45 -11.71
C ASN A 8 -8.04 -28.00 -12.27
N TRP A 9 -8.30 -26.98 -11.45
CA TRP A 9 -8.26 -25.59 -11.84
C TRP A 9 -6.83 -25.03 -12.11
N CYS A 10 -5.78 -25.67 -11.57
CA CYS A 10 -4.39 -25.31 -11.89
C CYS A 10 -4.07 -25.58 -13.35
N GLN A 11 -4.64 -26.65 -13.94
CA GLN A 11 -4.45 -26.96 -15.37
C GLN A 11 -5.16 -25.93 -16.25
N SER A 12 -6.36 -25.49 -15.85
CA SER A 12 -7.08 -24.41 -16.56
C SER A 12 -6.28 -23.11 -16.56
N ILE A 13 -5.68 -22.73 -15.42
CA ILE A 13 -4.80 -21.55 -15.35
C ILE A 13 -3.59 -21.72 -16.26
N LEU A 14 -2.92 -22.86 -16.23
CA LEU A 14 -1.73 -23.11 -17.08
C LEU A 14 -2.10 -23.06 -18.57
N SER A 15 -3.26 -23.57 -18.97
CA SER A 15 -3.72 -23.47 -20.36
C SER A 15 -3.95 -22.01 -20.78
N VAL A 16 -4.56 -21.19 -19.94
CA VAL A 16 -4.75 -19.76 -20.23
C VAL A 16 -3.43 -19.03 -20.34
N LEU A 17 -2.47 -19.33 -19.45
CA LEU A 17 -1.12 -18.75 -19.51
C LEU A 17 -0.38 -19.16 -20.79
N SER A 18 -0.53 -20.41 -21.25
CA SER A 18 0.01 -20.86 -22.53
C SER A 18 -0.62 -20.10 -23.71
N CYS A 19 -1.93 -19.91 -23.72
CA CYS A 19 -2.60 -19.11 -24.75
C CYS A 19 -2.14 -17.65 -24.77
N LEU A 20 -1.89 -17.04 -23.59
CA LEU A 20 -1.35 -15.70 -23.50
C LEU A 20 0.07 -15.61 -24.11
N ALA A 21 0.92 -16.61 -23.85
CA ALA A 21 2.26 -16.66 -24.43
C ALA A 21 2.22 -16.83 -25.97
N ASP A 22 1.28 -17.62 -26.48
CA ASP A 22 1.09 -17.80 -27.91
C ASP A 22 0.58 -16.52 -28.59
N LEU A 23 -0.32 -15.78 -27.93
CA LEU A 23 -0.82 -14.49 -28.41
C LEU A 23 0.30 -13.43 -28.48
N GLU A 24 1.19 -13.39 -27.52
CA GLU A 24 2.34 -12.46 -27.51
C GLU A 24 3.23 -12.68 -28.74
N ASN A 25 3.36 -13.94 -29.19
CA ASN A 25 4.15 -14.27 -30.40
C ASN A 25 3.42 -13.89 -31.69
N ARG A 26 2.09 -13.92 -31.73
CA ARG A 26 1.30 -13.70 -32.97
C ARG A 26 0.96 -12.23 -33.22
N LYS A 27 0.74 -11.41 -32.19
CA LYS A 27 0.37 -9.97 -32.23
C LYS A 27 -0.66 -9.64 -33.31
N THR A 28 -1.85 -10.24 -33.19
CA THR A 28 -2.97 -10.03 -34.11
C THR A 28 -3.51 -8.59 -34.03
N GLU A 29 -4.31 -8.17 -34.99
CA GLU A 29 -4.97 -6.85 -34.99
C GLU A 29 -5.83 -6.63 -33.70
N PHE A 30 -6.40 -7.71 -33.15
CA PHE A 30 -7.23 -7.68 -31.94
C PHE A 30 -6.49 -8.14 -30.68
N TYR A 31 -5.16 -8.19 -30.69
CA TYR A 31 -4.30 -8.67 -29.60
C TYR A 31 -4.71 -8.15 -28.23
N ALA A 32 -4.96 -6.83 -28.11
CA ALA A 32 -5.32 -6.21 -26.81
C ALA A 32 -6.66 -6.74 -26.25
N TYR A 33 -7.64 -6.97 -27.12
CA TYR A 33 -8.95 -7.51 -26.71
C TYR A 33 -8.86 -8.99 -26.36
N GLU A 34 -8.09 -9.78 -27.10
CA GLU A 34 -7.87 -11.20 -26.84
C GLU A 34 -7.17 -11.41 -25.50
N VAL A 35 -6.14 -10.61 -25.21
CA VAL A 35 -5.45 -10.60 -23.91
C VAL A 35 -6.40 -10.23 -22.78
N LEU A 36 -7.24 -9.19 -22.95
CA LEU A 36 -8.21 -8.77 -21.94
C LEU A 36 -9.23 -9.87 -21.64
N CYS A 37 -9.73 -10.56 -22.67
CA CYS A 37 -10.65 -11.69 -22.52
C CYS A 37 -10.01 -12.83 -21.73
N LEU A 38 -8.78 -13.23 -22.08
CA LEU A 38 -8.07 -14.30 -21.39
C LEU A 38 -7.74 -13.94 -19.93
N LEU A 39 -7.31 -12.72 -19.66
CA LEU A 39 -7.07 -12.24 -18.30
C LEU A 39 -8.37 -12.21 -17.48
N SER A 40 -9.49 -11.82 -18.08
CA SER A 40 -10.79 -11.83 -17.43
C SER A 40 -11.27 -13.25 -17.10
N ALA A 41 -11.07 -14.19 -18.02
CA ALA A 41 -11.37 -15.61 -17.80
C ALA A 41 -10.49 -16.21 -16.70
N LEU A 42 -9.19 -15.91 -16.70
CA LEU A 42 -8.26 -16.32 -15.65
C LEU A 42 -8.67 -15.78 -14.28
N TRP A 43 -9.02 -14.50 -14.22
CA TRP A 43 -9.47 -13.87 -12.98
C TRP A 43 -10.76 -14.51 -12.45
N LEU A 44 -11.72 -14.79 -13.33
CA LEU A 44 -12.96 -15.45 -12.97
C LEU A 44 -12.69 -16.86 -12.41
N GLU A 45 -11.79 -17.62 -13.02
CA GLU A 45 -11.40 -18.96 -12.55
C GLU A 45 -10.71 -18.88 -11.17
N VAL A 46 -9.83 -17.92 -10.98
CA VAL A 46 -9.21 -17.65 -9.68
C VAL A 46 -10.29 -17.31 -8.64
N CYS A 47 -11.22 -16.41 -8.95
CA CYS A 47 -12.31 -16.02 -8.03
C CYS A 47 -13.22 -17.20 -7.65
N ARG A 48 -13.51 -18.10 -8.59
CA ARG A 48 -14.34 -19.30 -8.35
C ARG A 48 -13.66 -20.33 -7.44
N ASN A 49 -12.35 -20.43 -7.54
CA ASN A 49 -11.57 -21.48 -6.87
C ASN A 49 -10.85 -21.01 -5.60
N ILE A 50 -10.74 -19.70 -5.38
CA ILE A 50 -10.32 -19.17 -4.10
C ILE A 50 -11.45 -19.41 -3.10
N GLN A 51 -11.28 -20.45 -2.27
CA GLN A 51 -12.06 -20.54 -1.04
C GLN A 51 -11.58 -19.41 -0.13
N LEU A 52 -12.33 -18.32 -0.12
CA LEU A 52 -12.15 -17.30 0.91
C LEU A 52 -12.33 -18.00 2.26
N PRO A 53 -11.36 -17.90 3.17
CA PRO A 53 -11.45 -18.54 4.47
C PRO A 53 -12.76 -18.14 5.13
N SER A 54 -13.34 -19.09 5.86
CA SER A 54 -14.65 -19.09 6.52
C SER A 54 -15.05 -17.72 7.09
N ARG A 55 -16.15 -17.22 6.61
CA ARG A 55 -16.71 -15.87 6.58
C ARG A 55 -16.87 -15.10 7.90
N ASN A 56 -16.75 -15.68 9.08
CA ASN A 56 -17.16 -14.96 10.29
C ASN A 56 -16.01 -14.22 11.01
N THR A 57 -14.88 -14.86 11.23
CA THR A 57 -13.77 -14.21 11.96
C THR A 57 -12.93 -13.30 11.06
N ASP A 58 -12.66 -13.73 9.83
CA ASP A 58 -11.84 -12.96 8.88
C ASP A 58 -12.60 -11.74 8.35
N THR A 59 -13.92 -11.83 8.21
CA THR A 59 -14.77 -10.70 7.81
C THR A 59 -14.82 -9.63 8.92
N ILE A 60 -14.88 -10.06 10.19
CA ILE A 60 -14.87 -9.14 11.34
C ILE A 60 -13.51 -8.45 11.45
N ILE A 61 -12.41 -9.22 11.37
CA ILE A 61 -11.05 -8.66 11.39
C ILE A 61 -10.84 -7.73 10.20
N GLY A 62 -11.27 -8.13 9.00
CA GLY A 62 -11.18 -7.33 7.78
C GLY A 62 -11.93 -6.00 7.90
N SER A 63 -13.17 -6.01 8.39
CA SER A 63 -13.97 -4.80 8.61
C SER A 63 -13.32 -3.86 9.65
N ARG A 64 -12.76 -4.42 10.74
CA ARG A 64 -12.02 -3.63 11.73
C ARG A 64 -10.75 -3.04 11.15
N MET A 65 -9.99 -3.82 10.39
CA MET A 65 -8.78 -3.34 9.71
C MET A 65 -9.09 -2.22 8.75
N GLN A 66 -10.17 -2.30 7.98
CA GLN A 66 -10.58 -1.22 7.08
C GLN A 66 -10.81 0.09 7.85
N LYS A 67 -11.50 0.05 9.00
CA LYS A 67 -11.69 1.23 9.86
C LYS A 67 -10.38 1.79 10.40
N PHE A 68 -9.46 0.92 10.86
CA PHE A 68 -8.16 1.37 11.33
C PHE A 68 -7.34 2.04 10.24
N LEU A 69 -7.31 1.45 9.03
CA LEU A 69 -6.58 1.99 7.89
C LEU A 69 -7.16 3.32 7.42
N GLN A 70 -8.49 3.42 7.38
CA GLN A 70 -9.19 4.67 7.09
C GLN A 70 -8.84 5.74 8.13
N TYR A 71 -8.93 5.44 9.42
CA TYR A 71 -8.59 6.37 10.49
C TYR A 71 -7.13 6.86 10.38
N ILE A 72 -6.19 5.95 10.11
CA ILE A 72 -4.80 6.31 9.88
C ILE A 72 -4.64 7.22 8.66
N SER A 73 -5.33 6.93 7.56
CA SER A 73 -5.23 7.73 6.33
C SER A 73 -5.79 9.15 6.49
N GLU A 74 -6.77 9.34 7.36
CA GLU A 74 -7.39 10.63 7.63
C GLU A 74 -6.61 11.47 8.68
N HIS A 75 -5.90 10.80 9.60
CA HIS A 75 -5.29 11.46 10.78
C HIS A 75 -3.78 11.26 10.90
N TYR A 76 -3.08 10.70 9.89
CA TYR A 76 -1.66 10.34 10.01
C TYR A 76 -0.73 11.48 10.42
N GLY A 77 -1.06 12.74 10.10
CA GLY A 77 -0.32 13.93 10.52
C GLY A 77 -0.49 14.27 12.01
N GLU A 78 -1.51 13.73 12.67
CA GLU A 78 -1.82 14.00 14.08
C GLU A 78 -1.13 13.02 15.03
N ASP A 79 -1.26 13.27 16.34
CA ASP A 79 -0.83 12.32 17.37
C ASP A 79 -1.90 11.22 17.55
N ILE A 80 -1.68 10.11 16.89
CA ILE A 80 -2.57 8.93 16.99
C ILE A 80 -2.12 8.06 18.16
N SER A 81 -2.90 8.06 19.25
CA SER A 81 -2.72 7.08 20.32
C SER A 81 -3.38 5.74 19.98
N LEU A 82 -2.89 4.67 20.59
CA LEU A 82 -3.49 3.33 20.44
C LEU A 82 -4.97 3.32 20.91
N ASP A 83 -5.34 4.15 21.89
CA ASP A 83 -6.72 4.30 22.35
C ASP A 83 -7.62 4.87 21.26
N ARG A 84 -7.20 5.97 20.63
CA ARG A 84 -7.95 6.60 19.55
C ARG A 84 -8.11 5.63 18.35
N LEU A 85 -7.04 4.92 18.00
CA LEU A 85 -7.08 3.95 16.91
C LEU A 85 -8.02 2.77 17.23
N ALA A 86 -7.94 2.19 18.43
CA ALA A 86 -8.84 1.12 18.85
C ALA A 86 -10.30 1.59 18.91
N GLY A 87 -10.53 2.83 19.39
CA GLY A 87 -11.84 3.49 19.44
C GLY A 87 -12.48 3.66 18.06
N SER A 88 -11.71 3.89 17.00
CA SER A 88 -12.25 4.03 15.64
C SER A 88 -13.03 2.80 15.14
N ALA A 89 -12.72 1.61 15.67
CA ALA A 89 -13.44 0.37 15.38
C ALA A 89 -14.24 -0.17 16.57
N ASN A 90 -14.38 0.62 17.66
CA ASN A 90 -15.06 0.23 18.91
C ASN A 90 -14.53 -1.07 19.52
N VAL A 91 -13.21 -1.21 19.62
CA VAL A 91 -12.55 -2.40 20.21
C VAL A 91 -11.52 -2.01 21.25
N SER A 92 -11.07 -2.99 22.04
CA SER A 92 -9.97 -2.82 22.99
C SER A 92 -8.62 -2.65 22.28
N LYS A 93 -7.63 -2.05 22.96
CA LYS A 93 -6.24 -1.98 22.49
C LYS A 93 -5.66 -3.34 22.12
N SER A 94 -5.92 -4.35 22.96
CA SER A 94 -5.44 -5.72 22.74
C SER A 94 -6.01 -6.30 21.44
N GLU A 95 -7.28 -6.05 21.17
CA GLU A 95 -7.92 -6.49 19.95
C GLU A 95 -7.39 -5.75 18.71
N CYS A 96 -7.14 -4.43 18.82
CA CYS A 96 -6.49 -3.66 17.77
C CYS A 96 -5.10 -4.24 17.43
N LEU A 97 -4.25 -4.48 18.45
CA LEU A 97 -2.94 -5.10 18.26
C LEU A 97 -3.05 -6.49 17.60
N ARG A 98 -4.03 -7.31 18.04
CA ARG A 98 -4.30 -8.62 17.47
C ARG A 98 -4.67 -8.54 15.99
N CYS A 99 -5.56 -7.62 15.62
CA CYS A 99 -5.97 -7.42 14.23
C CYS A 99 -4.76 -7.08 13.33
N PHE A 100 -3.92 -6.12 13.73
CA PHE A 100 -2.71 -5.77 12.97
C PHE A 100 -1.74 -6.93 12.87
N LYS A 101 -1.53 -7.67 13.97
CA LYS A 101 -0.64 -8.84 13.98
C LYS A 101 -1.13 -9.94 13.05
N THR A 102 -2.44 -10.24 13.10
CA THR A 102 -3.04 -11.31 12.28
C THR A 102 -3.10 -10.95 10.81
N SER A 103 -3.54 -9.72 10.48
CA SER A 103 -3.77 -9.32 9.09
C SER A 103 -2.51 -8.88 8.35
N MET A 104 -1.59 -8.20 9.02
CA MET A 104 -0.44 -7.53 8.38
C MET A 104 0.91 -7.93 8.97
N GLN A 105 0.94 -8.83 9.94
CA GLN A 105 2.17 -9.27 10.64
C GLN A 105 3.01 -8.10 11.19
N THR A 106 2.36 -6.98 11.56
CA THR A 106 2.99 -5.76 12.04
C THR A 106 2.28 -5.18 13.26
N THR A 107 2.77 -4.07 13.80
CA THR A 107 2.11 -3.31 14.86
C THR A 107 1.48 -2.04 14.29
N PRO A 108 0.41 -1.48 14.92
CA PRO A 108 -0.18 -0.21 14.50
C PRO A 108 0.82 0.93 14.38
N TYR A 109 1.74 1.05 15.33
CA TYR A 109 2.77 2.09 15.33
C TYR A 109 3.75 1.94 14.15
N LYS A 110 4.21 0.71 13.89
CA LYS A 110 5.11 0.45 12.75
C LYS A 110 4.42 0.76 11.43
N TYR A 111 3.16 0.34 11.28
CA TYR A 111 2.36 0.64 10.10
C TYR A 111 2.19 2.16 9.92
N LEU A 112 1.80 2.89 10.98
CA LEU A 112 1.66 4.35 10.94
C LEU A 112 2.97 5.04 10.53
N THR A 113 4.10 4.59 11.08
CA THR A 113 5.41 5.13 10.72
C THR A 113 5.73 4.90 9.24
N GLU A 114 5.48 3.71 8.72
CA GLU A 114 5.69 3.37 7.32
C GLU A 114 4.76 4.18 6.39
N TYR A 115 3.51 4.39 6.80
CA TYR A 115 2.54 5.22 6.07
C TYR A 115 2.99 6.69 6.00
N ARG A 116 3.40 7.28 7.13
CA ARG A 116 3.96 8.64 7.21
C ARG A 116 5.18 8.81 6.32
N LEU A 117 6.08 7.84 6.33
CA LEU A 117 7.28 7.86 5.47
C LEU A 117 6.92 7.76 3.99
N SER A 118 5.88 7.03 3.63
CA SER A 118 5.37 6.98 2.25
C SER A 118 4.86 8.35 1.82
N LYS A 119 4.05 9.02 2.66
CA LYS A 119 3.57 10.39 2.41
C LYS A 119 4.69 11.41 2.34
N ALA A 120 5.68 11.31 3.22
CA ALA A 120 6.88 12.15 3.15
C ALA A 120 7.65 11.96 1.83
N THR A 121 7.72 10.73 1.33
CA THR A 121 8.35 10.44 0.04
C THR A 121 7.62 11.12 -1.12
N GLU A 122 6.28 11.13 -1.11
CA GLU A 122 5.44 11.85 -2.08
C GLU A 122 5.69 13.37 -2.00
N LEU A 123 5.71 13.95 -0.80
CA LEU A 123 5.97 15.38 -0.59
C LEU A 123 7.38 15.77 -1.01
N LEU A 124 8.41 14.99 -0.67
CA LEU A 124 9.78 15.22 -1.10
C LEU A 124 9.95 15.19 -2.62
N LYS A 125 9.14 14.38 -3.30
CA LYS A 125 9.08 14.35 -4.76
C LYS A 125 8.32 15.53 -5.34
N ASN A 126 7.24 15.99 -4.70
CA ASN A 126 6.25 16.88 -5.29
C ASN A 126 6.27 18.31 -4.76
N SER A 127 7.15 18.65 -3.80
CA SER A 127 7.29 20.00 -3.26
C SER A 127 8.73 20.36 -2.93
N ASP A 128 8.99 21.65 -2.86
CA ASP A 128 10.25 22.24 -2.39
C ASP A 128 10.19 22.66 -0.92
N GLU A 129 9.14 22.22 -0.20
CA GLU A 129 9.00 22.53 1.21
C GLU A 129 10.21 22.13 2.04
N PRO A 130 10.58 22.91 3.06
CA PRO A 130 11.63 22.53 3.99
C PRO A 130 11.41 21.14 4.57
N ILE A 131 12.47 20.35 4.71
CA ILE A 131 12.38 18.97 5.22
C ILE A 131 11.74 18.92 6.60
N GLY A 132 11.99 19.97 7.44
CA GLY A 132 11.35 20.11 8.75
C GLY A 132 9.83 20.19 8.64
N ASN A 133 9.33 21.05 7.74
CA ASN A 133 7.89 21.21 7.53
C ASN A 133 7.24 19.91 7.03
N ILE A 134 7.92 19.19 6.13
CA ILE A 134 7.45 17.88 5.67
C ILE A 134 7.40 16.88 6.84
N ALA A 135 8.44 16.84 7.68
CA ALA A 135 8.44 15.96 8.85
C ALA A 135 7.27 16.25 9.79
N ASP A 136 7.02 17.53 10.07
CA ASP A 136 5.91 17.98 10.93
C ASP A 136 4.55 17.66 10.29
N SER A 137 4.36 17.95 9.01
CA SER A 137 3.10 17.73 8.29
C SER A 137 2.70 16.25 8.22
N VAL A 138 3.67 15.35 8.18
CA VAL A 138 3.42 13.90 8.21
C VAL A 138 3.40 13.31 9.63
N GLY A 139 3.48 14.15 10.67
CA GLY A 139 3.29 13.78 12.07
C GLY A 139 4.55 13.29 12.80
N PHE A 140 5.75 13.62 12.34
CA PHE A 140 6.98 13.39 13.11
C PHE A 140 7.29 14.61 13.98
N ARG A 141 7.27 14.44 15.29
CA ARG A 141 7.58 15.51 16.26
C ARG A 141 9.06 15.90 16.30
N GLN A 142 9.95 15.04 15.83
CA GLN A 142 11.40 15.26 15.87
C GLN A 142 12.02 14.96 14.50
N ILE A 143 12.67 15.95 13.92
CA ILE A 143 13.35 15.85 12.61
C ILE A 143 14.44 14.77 12.61
N SER A 144 15.16 14.61 13.74
CA SER A 144 16.18 13.58 13.90
C SER A 144 15.62 12.17 13.80
N HIS A 145 14.45 11.92 14.46
CA HIS A 145 13.74 10.66 14.38
C HIS A 145 13.22 10.39 12.96
N PHE A 146 12.62 11.41 12.33
CA PHE A 146 12.21 11.34 10.92
C PHE A 146 13.38 10.95 10.02
N GLY A 147 14.51 11.67 10.11
CA GLY A 147 15.68 11.40 9.28
C GLY A 147 16.23 9.98 9.44
N LYS A 148 16.25 9.45 10.68
CA LYS A 148 16.66 8.08 10.97
C LYS A 148 15.71 7.06 10.32
N CYS A 149 14.41 7.15 10.57
CA CYS A 149 13.41 6.23 10.02
C CYS A 149 13.36 6.29 8.49
N PHE A 150 13.50 7.50 7.91
CA PHE A 150 13.52 7.69 6.47
C PHE A 150 14.73 7.01 5.83
N LYS A 151 15.91 7.18 6.42
CA LYS A 151 17.16 6.55 5.94
C LYS A 151 17.10 5.03 6.08
N GLU A 152 16.54 4.51 7.18
CA GLU A 152 16.36 3.06 7.37
C GLU A 152 15.43 2.47 6.30
N LYS A 153 14.38 3.19 5.90
CA LYS A 153 13.42 2.74 4.88
C LYS A 153 13.95 2.87 3.45
N THR A 154 14.61 3.97 3.12
CA THR A 154 14.95 4.33 1.73
C THR A 154 16.43 4.16 1.38
N GLY A 155 17.29 3.94 2.39
CA GLY A 155 18.73 3.91 2.24
C GLY A 155 19.40 5.30 2.14
N LEU A 156 18.61 6.37 1.99
CA LEU A 156 19.08 7.75 1.78
C LEU A 156 18.54 8.70 2.85
N SER A 157 19.29 9.77 3.15
CA SER A 157 18.71 10.83 3.94
C SER A 157 17.58 11.55 3.15
N PRO A 158 16.61 12.21 3.81
CA PRO A 158 15.57 12.97 3.12
C PRO A 158 16.14 14.02 2.14
N ARG A 159 17.26 14.64 2.48
CA ARG A 159 17.97 15.63 1.65
C ARG A 159 18.57 14.99 0.40
N ASP A 160 19.25 13.86 0.56
CA ASP A 160 19.88 13.16 -0.56
C ASP A 160 18.83 12.52 -1.47
N TYR A 161 17.75 12.03 -0.88
CA TYR A 161 16.60 11.53 -1.62
C TYR A 161 15.98 12.59 -2.53
N ARG A 162 15.72 13.81 -1.99
CA ARG A 162 15.22 14.94 -2.76
C ARG A 162 16.16 15.29 -3.92
N LYS A 163 17.47 15.42 -3.65
CA LYS A 163 18.47 15.71 -4.70
C LYS A 163 18.42 14.66 -5.81
N LYS A 164 18.37 13.38 -5.45
CA LYS A 164 18.35 12.28 -6.41
C LYS A 164 17.12 12.35 -7.33
N VAL A 165 15.96 12.64 -6.77
CA VAL A 165 14.70 12.71 -7.52
C VAL A 165 14.67 13.96 -8.42
N THR A 166 15.14 15.13 -7.92
CA THR A 166 15.23 16.35 -8.72
C THR A 166 16.17 16.20 -9.91
N LEU A 167 17.27 15.45 -9.77
CA LEU A 167 18.20 15.16 -10.87
C LEU A 167 17.62 14.17 -11.88
N ALA A 168 16.72 13.27 -11.46
CA ALA A 168 16.10 12.28 -12.33
C ALA A 168 14.93 12.85 -13.17
N GLU A 169 14.28 13.93 -12.72
CA GLU A 169 13.16 14.58 -13.39
C GLU A 169 13.37 16.10 -13.51
N PRO A 170 14.24 16.59 -14.44
CA PRO A 170 14.54 18.01 -14.56
C PRO A 170 13.37 18.88 -15.04
N ASN A 171 12.29 18.30 -15.54
CA ASN A 171 11.14 19.00 -16.13
C ASN A 171 9.85 18.90 -15.27
N ARG A 172 9.97 19.13 -13.99
CA ARG A 172 8.86 19.03 -13.04
C ARG A 172 8.01 20.29 -13.05
N PRO A 173 6.68 20.23 -13.32
CA PRO A 173 5.80 21.36 -13.07
C PRO A 173 5.63 21.58 -11.57
N LEU A 174 6.08 22.72 -11.06
CA LEU A 174 5.85 23.16 -9.69
C LEU A 174 4.33 23.32 -9.48
N GLN A 175 3.71 22.43 -8.72
CA GLN A 175 2.34 22.62 -8.25
C GLN A 175 2.36 23.65 -7.13
N VAL A 176 2.04 24.89 -7.48
CA VAL A 176 1.75 25.96 -6.53
C VAL A 176 0.47 25.57 -5.79
N GLN A 177 0.58 25.11 -4.55
CA GLN A 177 -0.57 24.99 -3.67
C GLN A 177 -1.11 26.40 -3.39
N LYS A 178 -2.27 26.74 -3.95
CA LYS A 178 -3.07 27.87 -3.48
C LYS A 178 -3.48 27.58 -2.03
N GLN A 179 -2.83 28.22 -1.09
CA GLN A 179 -3.34 28.35 0.26
C GLN A 179 -4.66 29.10 0.19
N SER A 180 -5.77 28.42 0.44
CA SER A 180 -7.04 29.07 0.78
C SER A 180 -6.91 29.60 2.20
N ARG A 181 -7.00 30.94 2.32
CA ARG A 181 -7.19 31.64 3.57
C ARG A 181 -8.56 31.33 4.16
#